data_122b0a2f8c0d7c8dd6b1dc8b7315fa78
#
_entry.id   122b0a2f8c0d7c8dd6b1dc8b7315fa78
#
_cell.length_a   1.000
_cell.length_b   1.000
_cell.length_c   1.000
_cell.angle_alpha   90.00
_cell.angle_beta   90.00
_cell.angle_gamma   90.00
#
_symmetry.space_group_name_H-M   'P 1'
#
loop_
_entity.id
_entity.type
_entity.pdbx_description
1 polymer ?
#
loop_
_entity_poly.entity_id
_entity_poly.type
_entity_poly.pdbx_seq_one_letter_code
_entity_poly.pdbx_strand_id
1 'polypeptide(L)'
;MKLKTTLGLLAGRSSHFILSRLGRGSTLPGKLALQFDKDILQNLAKNYEIVVVTGTNGKTLTTALTVGILKEIYGQVLTNPSGANMITGITTTFLTAKSSKTGKNIAVLEIDEASLSHICDYIQPSLFVITNIFRDQMDRYGEIYTTYNMILDAIRKVPTATVLLNGDSPLFYKPAISNPVQYFGFDLEKGPAQLAHYNTEGILCPECQSILKYELNTYANLGAYICENCGCKRPDLDYRLTELVELTNNRSRFVIDGQEYGIQIGGLYNIYNALAAVAIARY
;
A
#
# COMPACT_ATOMS: atom_id res chain seq x y z
N MET A 1 6.26 -31.08 -10.45
CA MET A 1 5.21 -30.49 -9.58
C MET A 1 4.74 -31.59 -8.64
N LYS A 2 4.60 -31.34 -7.32
CA LYS A 2 4.17 -32.38 -6.36
C LYS A 2 2.69 -32.73 -6.61
N LEU A 3 2.28 -33.98 -6.43
CA LEU A 3 0.88 -34.43 -6.64
C LEU A 3 -0.15 -33.54 -5.93
N LYS A 4 0.16 -33.14 -4.68
CA LYS A 4 -0.68 -32.21 -3.87
C LYS A 4 -0.92 -30.90 -4.59
N THR A 5 0.10 -30.29 -5.16
CA THR A 5 0.01 -29.02 -5.91
C THR A 5 -0.88 -29.17 -7.14
N THR A 6 -0.76 -30.29 -7.88
CA THR A 6 -1.61 -30.57 -9.05
C THR A 6 -3.09 -30.69 -8.64
N LEU A 7 -3.37 -31.43 -7.56
CA LEU A 7 -4.74 -31.58 -7.04
C LEU A 7 -5.30 -30.24 -6.55
N GLY A 8 -4.50 -29.44 -5.84
CA GLY A 8 -4.89 -28.10 -5.39
C GLY A 8 -5.22 -27.16 -6.56
N LEU A 9 -4.40 -27.16 -7.62
CA LEU A 9 -4.64 -26.39 -8.83
C LEU A 9 -5.94 -26.81 -9.53
N LEU A 10 -6.17 -28.11 -9.68
CA LEU A 10 -7.39 -28.62 -10.30
C LEU A 10 -8.62 -28.27 -9.48
N ALA A 11 -8.62 -28.51 -8.17
CA ALA A 11 -9.73 -28.20 -7.29
C ALA A 11 -10.04 -26.69 -7.27
N GLY A 12 -9.03 -25.86 -7.13
CA GLY A 12 -9.17 -24.40 -7.13
C GLY A 12 -9.69 -23.86 -8.46
N ARG A 13 -9.13 -24.27 -9.59
CA ARG A 13 -9.56 -23.80 -10.92
C ARG A 13 -10.95 -24.29 -11.31
N SER A 14 -11.28 -25.55 -11.01
CA SER A 14 -12.62 -26.08 -11.28
C SER A 14 -13.69 -25.37 -10.45
N SER A 15 -13.42 -25.13 -9.15
CA SER A 15 -14.33 -24.38 -8.29
C SER A 15 -14.48 -22.94 -8.76
N HIS A 16 -13.41 -22.28 -9.19
CA HIS A 16 -13.49 -20.93 -9.75
C HIS A 16 -14.34 -20.89 -11.02
N PHE A 17 -14.17 -21.84 -11.93
CA PHE A 17 -14.95 -21.93 -13.17
C PHE A 17 -16.45 -22.05 -12.90
N ILE A 18 -16.85 -22.83 -11.89
CA ILE A 18 -18.28 -22.98 -11.51
C ILE A 18 -18.79 -21.70 -10.83
N LEU A 19 -18.06 -21.19 -9.84
CA LEU A 19 -18.51 -20.09 -8.98
C LEU A 19 -18.50 -18.73 -9.70
N SER A 20 -17.58 -18.51 -10.63
CA SER A 20 -17.53 -17.28 -11.42
C SER A 20 -18.80 -17.07 -12.26
N ARG A 21 -19.44 -18.13 -12.72
CA ARG A 21 -20.74 -18.08 -13.42
C ARG A 21 -21.91 -17.67 -12.53
N LEU A 22 -21.73 -17.79 -11.21
CA LEU A 22 -22.73 -17.42 -10.18
C LEU A 22 -22.43 -16.05 -9.57
N GLY A 23 -21.46 -15.28 -10.15
CA GLY A 23 -21.01 -14.00 -9.58
C GLY A 23 -20.29 -14.15 -8.23
N ARG A 24 -19.81 -15.34 -7.89
CA ARG A 24 -19.11 -15.70 -6.66
C ARG A 24 -17.74 -16.28 -7.02
N GLY A 25 -16.82 -16.38 -6.06
CA GLY A 25 -15.55 -17.11 -6.29
C GLY A 25 -14.28 -16.28 -6.09
N SER A 26 -14.34 -15.21 -5.32
CA SER A 26 -13.16 -14.41 -4.97
C SER A 26 -12.25 -15.08 -3.94
N THR A 27 -12.77 -15.94 -3.06
CA THR A 27 -12.00 -16.52 -1.94
C THR A 27 -12.09 -18.04 -1.83
N LEU A 28 -13.24 -18.66 -2.16
CA LEU A 28 -13.45 -20.10 -2.00
C LEU A 28 -12.49 -20.96 -2.85
N PRO A 29 -12.16 -20.62 -4.10
CA PRO A 29 -11.19 -21.38 -4.90
C PRO A 29 -9.82 -21.46 -4.23
N GLY A 30 -9.34 -20.35 -3.69
CA GLY A 30 -8.07 -20.30 -2.96
C GLY A 30 -8.12 -21.09 -1.66
N LYS A 31 -9.25 -21.04 -0.94
CA LYS A 31 -9.44 -21.85 0.27
C LYS A 31 -9.35 -23.35 -0.03
N LEU A 32 -10.01 -23.82 -1.09
CA LEU A 32 -9.95 -25.22 -1.51
C LEU A 32 -8.50 -25.60 -1.92
N ALA A 33 -7.85 -24.77 -2.73
CA ALA A 33 -6.48 -25.05 -3.14
C ALA A 33 -5.50 -25.19 -1.95
N LEU A 34 -5.60 -24.29 -0.96
CA LEU A 34 -4.79 -24.32 0.26
C LEU A 34 -5.06 -25.54 1.15
N GLN A 35 -6.25 -26.15 1.08
CA GLN A 35 -6.54 -27.40 1.79
C GLN A 35 -5.73 -28.59 1.23
N PHE A 36 -5.48 -28.61 -0.09
CA PHE A 36 -4.67 -29.65 -0.73
C PHE A 36 -3.17 -29.40 -0.60
N ASP A 37 -2.76 -28.15 -0.79
CA ASP A 37 -1.35 -27.76 -0.72
C ASP A 37 -1.22 -26.38 -0.07
N LYS A 38 -0.69 -26.35 1.16
CA LYS A 38 -0.49 -25.11 1.93
C LYS A 38 0.53 -24.17 1.27
N ASP A 39 1.48 -24.71 0.51
CA ASP A 39 2.55 -23.96 -0.15
C ASP A 39 2.18 -23.56 -1.58
N ILE A 40 0.93 -23.77 -2.01
CA ILE A 40 0.51 -23.52 -3.39
C ILE A 40 0.70 -22.04 -3.79
N LEU A 41 0.43 -21.11 -2.87
CA LEU A 41 0.61 -19.67 -3.11
C LEU A 41 2.07 -19.34 -3.42
N GLN A 42 3.02 -19.89 -2.67
CA GLN A 42 4.45 -19.69 -2.90
C GLN A 42 4.88 -20.15 -4.30
N ASN A 43 4.37 -21.31 -4.75
CA ASN A 43 4.66 -21.83 -6.08
C ASN A 43 4.07 -20.97 -7.21
N LEU A 44 2.89 -20.40 -7.00
CA LEU A 44 2.21 -19.56 -7.98
C LEU A 44 2.82 -18.15 -8.08
N ALA A 45 3.24 -17.60 -6.95
CA ALA A 45 3.73 -16.22 -6.84
C ALA A 45 5.20 -16.05 -7.27
N LYS A 46 6.00 -17.10 -7.25
CA LYS A 46 7.48 -17.04 -7.39
C LYS A 46 8.01 -16.34 -8.66
N ASN A 47 7.20 -16.29 -9.73
CA ASN A 47 7.59 -15.70 -11.01
C ASN A 47 7.03 -14.27 -11.19
N TYR A 48 6.47 -13.68 -10.15
CA TYR A 48 5.90 -12.36 -10.18
C TYR A 48 6.80 -11.38 -9.44
N GLU A 49 6.95 -10.20 -10.01
CA GLU A 49 7.38 -9.01 -9.28
C GLU A 49 6.16 -8.48 -8.53
N ILE A 50 6.23 -8.45 -7.22
CA ILE A 50 5.05 -8.22 -6.37
C ILE A 50 5.19 -6.88 -5.65
N VAL A 51 4.20 -6.02 -5.86
CA VAL A 51 3.97 -4.80 -5.09
C VAL A 51 2.82 -5.05 -4.13
N VAL A 52 3.03 -4.75 -2.86
CA VAL A 52 2.00 -4.85 -1.82
C VAL A 52 1.58 -3.45 -1.41
N VAL A 53 0.28 -3.17 -1.45
CA VAL A 53 -0.33 -1.93 -0.94
C VAL A 53 -1.14 -2.26 0.31
N THR A 54 -0.78 -1.61 1.42
CA THR A 54 -1.44 -1.77 2.72
C THR A 54 -1.63 -0.43 3.42
N GLY A 55 -2.30 -0.40 4.57
CA GLY A 55 -2.59 0.80 5.34
C GLY A 55 -4.10 0.98 5.60
N THR A 56 -4.50 1.84 6.49
CA THR A 56 -5.91 1.97 6.92
C THR A 56 -6.83 2.43 5.79
N ASN A 57 -6.48 3.51 5.09
CA ASN A 57 -7.30 4.11 4.06
C ASN A 57 -6.56 4.21 2.72
N GLY A 58 -7.31 4.21 1.62
CA GLY A 58 -6.77 4.47 0.28
C GLY A 58 -6.15 3.27 -0.43
N LYS A 59 -6.04 2.09 0.19
CA LYS A 59 -5.49 0.86 -0.41
C LYS A 59 -6.08 0.57 -1.80
N THR A 60 -7.40 0.50 -1.87
CA THR A 60 -8.12 0.14 -3.10
C THR A 60 -7.91 1.17 -4.22
N LEU A 61 -7.98 2.46 -3.89
CA LEU A 61 -7.77 3.52 -4.88
C LEU A 61 -6.31 3.56 -5.35
N THR A 62 -5.34 3.49 -4.44
CA THR A 62 -3.92 3.43 -4.78
C THR A 62 -3.63 2.22 -5.67
N THR A 63 -4.13 1.03 -5.31
CA THR A 63 -3.98 -0.19 -6.12
C THR A 63 -4.60 0.00 -7.51
N ALA A 64 -5.81 0.53 -7.61
CA ALA A 64 -6.49 0.73 -8.89
C ALA A 64 -5.75 1.72 -9.80
N LEU A 65 -5.28 2.84 -9.26
CA LEU A 65 -4.48 3.83 -10.00
C LEU A 65 -3.15 3.25 -10.46
N THR A 66 -2.44 2.53 -9.57
CA THR A 66 -1.18 1.85 -9.90
C THR A 66 -1.38 0.83 -11.03
N VAL A 67 -2.41 -0.02 -10.92
CA VAL A 67 -2.74 -1.01 -11.94
C VAL A 67 -3.08 -0.34 -13.28
N GLY A 68 -3.80 0.80 -13.25
CA GLY A 68 -4.09 1.60 -14.44
C GLY A 68 -2.81 2.04 -15.15
N ILE A 69 -1.90 2.68 -14.41
CA ILE A 69 -0.62 3.17 -14.95
C ILE A 69 0.24 2.01 -15.48
N LEU A 70 0.41 0.96 -14.70
CA LEU A 70 1.28 -0.16 -15.07
C LEU A 70 0.72 -0.98 -16.25
N LYS A 71 -0.59 -1.03 -16.45
CA LYS A 71 -1.19 -1.67 -17.62
C LYS A 71 -0.84 -0.97 -18.93
N GLU A 72 -0.74 0.35 -18.94
CA GLU A 72 -0.30 1.10 -20.13
C GLU A 72 1.16 0.77 -20.50
N ILE A 73 1.98 0.43 -19.50
CA ILE A 73 3.40 0.14 -19.71
C ILE A 73 3.64 -1.36 -20.04
N TYR A 74 2.99 -2.26 -19.29
CA TYR A 74 3.28 -3.70 -19.31
C TYR A 74 2.15 -4.56 -19.90
N GLY A 75 1.01 -3.99 -20.22
CA GLY A 75 -0.18 -4.65 -20.77
C GLY A 75 -0.99 -5.41 -19.71
N GLN A 76 -0.41 -6.43 -19.07
CA GLN A 76 -1.13 -7.21 -18.05
C GLN A 76 -0.50 -7.02 -16.67
N VAL A 77 -1.33 -6.67 -15.70
CA VAL A 77 -0.97 -6.57 -14.28
C VAL A 77 -1.97 -7.38 -13.47
N LEU A 78 -1.46 -8.30 -12.67
CA LEU A 78 -2.28 -9.10 -11.77
C LEU A 78 -2.67 -8.26 -10.56
N THR A 79 -3.96 -8.31 -10.18
CA THR A 79 -4.44 -7.66 -8.95
C THR A 79 -5.59 -8.45 -8.36
N ASN A 80 -5.75 -8.44 -7.06
CA ASN A 80 -6.89 -9.07 -6.40
C ASN A 80 -8.13 -8.15 -6.44
N PRO A 81 -9.34 -8.74 -6.54
CA PRO A 81 -10.58 -7.98 -6.41
C PRO A 81 -10.69 -7.29 -5.06
N SER A 82 -11.36 -6.13 -5.00
CA SER A 82 -11.64 -5.43 -3.74
C SER A 82 -12.29 -6.39 -2.71
N GLY A 83 -11.82 -6.33 -1.47
CA GLY A 83 -12.25 -7.23 -0.40
C GLY A 83 -11.66 -8.64 -0.42
N ALA A 84 -10.90 -9.03 -1.46
CA ALA A 84 -10.19 -10.31 -1.51
C ALA A 84 -8.73 -10.19 -1.02
N ASN A 85 -8.52 -9.47 0.07
CA ASN A 85 -7.23 -9.01 0.62
C ASN A 85 -6.63 -9.91 1.70
N MET A 86 -7.22 -11.11 1.90
CA MET A 86 -6.73 -12.18 2.79
C MET A 86 -6.09 -13.30 1.97
N ILE A 87 -5.35 -14.21 2.63
CA ILE A 87 -4.60 -15.30 1.97
C ILE A 87 -5.43 -16.12 0.97
N THR A 88 -6.70 -16.40 1.27
CA THR A 88 -7.58 -17.17 0.37
C THR A 88 -7.93 -16.41 -0.90
N GLY A 89 -8.14 -15.09 -0.80
CA GLY A 89 -8.39 -14.20 -1.94
C GLY A 89 -7.13 -14.04 -2.80
N ILE A 90 -5.99 -13.78 -2.17
CA ILE A 90 -4.69 -13.68 -2.84
C ILE A 90 -4.37 -15.00 -3.57
N THR A 91 -4.57 -16.15 -2.92
CA THR A 91 -4.37 -17.46 -3.57
C THR A 91 -5.30 -17.63 -4.78
N THR A 92 -6.58 -17.25 -4.67
CA THR A 92 -7.51 -17.29 -5.81
C THR A 92 -7.00 -16.43 -6.97
N THR A 93 -6.51 -15.24 -6.68
CA THR A 93 -5.96 -14.30 -7.67
C THR A 93 -4.83 -14.95 -8.47
N PHE A 94 -3.85 -15.55 -7.80
CA PHE A 94 -2.76 -16.25 -8.49
C PHE A 94 -3.20 -17.53 -9.20
N LEU A 95 -4.18 -18.28 -8.68
CA LEU A 95 -4.73 -19.48 -9.32
C LEU A 95 -5.36 -19.18 -10.68
N THR A 96 -6.00 -18.02 -10.80
CA THR A 96 -6.74 -17.60 -11.99
C THR A 96 -5.93 -16.70 -12.92
N ALA A 97 -4.70 -16.37 -12.51
CA ALA A 97 -3.80 -15.54 -13.30
C ALA A 97 -3.51 -16.16 -14.67
N LYS A 98 -3.55 -15.32 -15.69
CA LYS A 98 -3.01 -15.65 -17.01
C LYS A 98 -1.56 -15.17 -17.03
N SER A 99 -0.60 -16.09 -17.05
CA SER A 99 0.81 -15.70 -17.18
C SER A 99 1.07 -15.09 -18.56
N SER A 100 1.79 -13.98 -18.57
CA SER A 100 2.35 -13.45 -19.81
C SER A 100 3.38 -14.44 -20.37
N LYS A 101 3.26 -14.72 -21.66
CA LYS A 101 4.25 -15.57 -22.36
C LYS A 101 5.51 -14.79 -22.71
N THR A 102 5.45 -13.48 -22.72
CA THR A 102 6.52 -12.56 -23.14
C THR A 102 6.49 -11.31 -22.28
N GLY A 103 7.32 -11.26 -21.23
CA GLY A 103 7.44 -10.06 -20.40
C GLY A 103 7.48 -10.32 -18.90
N LYS A 104 7.63 -9.26 -18.12
CA LYS A 104 7.55 -9.29 -16.66
C LYS A 104 6.13 -9.64 -16.22
N ASN A 105 5.99 -10.57 -15.28
CA ASN A 105 4.74 -10.78 -14.58
C ASN A 105 4.73 -9.87 -13.36
N ILE A 106 3.85 -8.87 -13.36
CA ILE A 106 3.72 -7.91 -12.28
C ILE A 106 2.41 -8.18 -11.54
N ALA A 107 2.46 -8.17 -10.22
CA ALA A 107 1.30 -8.25 -9.35
C ALA A 107 1.28 -7.03 -8.42
N VAL A 108 0.16 -6.30 -8.40
CA VAL A 108 -0.12 -5.25 -7.42
C VAL A 108 -1.25 -5.73 -6.53
N LEU A 109 -0.93 -5.99 -5.28
CA LEU A 109 -1.82 -6.66 -4.34
C LEU A 109 -2.23 -5.70 -3.22
N GLU A 110 -3.55 -5.53 -3.06
CA GLU A 110 -4.12 -4.94 -1.85
C GLU A 110 -4.15 -6.01 -0.76
N ILE A 111 -3.46 -5.78 0.36
CA ILE A 111 -3.41 -6.73 1.47
C ILE A 111 -3.83 -6.02 2.77
N ASP A 112 -4.71 -6.70 3.51
CA ASP A 112 -5.13 -6.28 4.84
C ASP A 112 -3.98 -6.39 5.85
N GLU A 113 -3.86 -5.43 6.75
CA GLU A 113 -2.75 -5.28 7.70
C GLU A 113 -2.59 -6.51 8.59
N ALA A 114 -3.70 -7.09 9.05
CA ALA A 114 -3.70 -8.27 9.91
C ALA A 114 -3.28 -9.54 9.16
N SER A 115 -3.53 -9.59 7.85
CA SER A 115 -3.19 -10.74 6.99
C SER A 115 -1.78 -10.67 6.42
N LEU A 116 -1.17 -9.48 6.41
CA LEU A 116 0.08 -9.21 5.71
C LEU A 116 1.22 -10.11 6.18
N SER A 117 1.44 -10.22 7.48
CA SER A 117 2.52 -11.02 8.05
C SER A 117 2.41 -12.50 7.66
N HIS A 118 1.19 -13.06 7.67
CA HIS A 118 0.96 -14.44 7.26
C HIS A 118 1.14 -14.65 5.75
N ILE A 119 0.74 -13.69 4.93
CA ILE A 119 0.90 -13.77 3.47
C ILE A 119 2.38 -13.69 3.09
N CYS A 120 3.19 -12.89 3.79
CA CYS A 120 4.64 -12.80 3.58
C CYS A 120 5.41 -14.09 3.89
N ASP A 121 4.81 -15.07 4.55
CA ASP A 121 5.39 -16.41 4.67
C ASP A 121 5.41 -17.17 3.32
N TYR A 122 4.60 -16.75 2.35
CA TYR A 122 4.41 -17.43 1.05
C TYR A 122 4.81 -16.59 -0.16
N ILE A 123 4.84 -15.27 -0.05
CA ILE A 123 5.23 -14.37 -1.15
C ILE A 123 6.45 -13.53 -0.78
N GLN A 124 7.18 -13.08 -1.81
CA GLN A 124 8.35 -12.21 -1.65
C GLN A 124 8.09 -10.90 -2.41
N PRO A 125 7.47 -9.89 -1.80
CA PRO A 125 7.31 -8.58 -2.41
C PRO A 125 8.65 -7.92 -2.71
N SER A 126 8.74 -7.19 -3.84
CA SER A 126 9.84 -6.28 -4.12
C SER A 126 9.62 -4.91 -3.50
N LEU A 127 8.34 -4.52 -3.35
CA LEU A 127 7.93 -3.22 -2.81
C LEU A 127 6.75 -3.37 -1.85
N PHE A 128 6.88 -2.80 -0.66
CA PHE A 128 5.77 -2.51 0.24
C PHE A 128 5.41 -1.04 0.16
N VAL A 129 4.13 -0.73 0.08
CA VAL A 129 3.60 0.64 0.07
C VAL A 129 2.61 0.78 1.21
N ILE A 130 2.89 1.70 2.12
CA ILE A 130 2.01 2.00 3.24
C ILE A 130 1.38 3.37 2.98
N THR A 131 0.08 3.37 2.68
CA THR A 131 -0.64 4.59 2.33
C THR A 131 -0.75 5.54 3.51
N ASN A 132 -1.29 5.04 4.59
CA ASN A 132 -1.44 5.74 5.88
C ASN A 132 -1.87 4.75 6.96
N ILE A 133 -1.75 5.16 8.22
CA ILE A 133 -2.33 4.48 9.38
C ILE A 133 -3.03 5.54 10.20
N PHE A 134 -4.35 5.51 10.20
CA PHE A 134 -5.20 6.37 11.00
C PHE A 134 -6.04 5.55 11.97
N ARG A 135 -6.49 6.21 13.03
CA ARG A 135 -7.45 5.62 13.96
C ARG A 135 -8.78 5.39 13.27
N ASP A 136 -9.34 4.20 13.39
CA ASP A 136 -10.73 3.97 13.01
C ASP A 136 -11.66 4.56 14.08
N GLN A 137 -12.90 4.91 13.71
CA GLN A 137 -13.86 5.58 14.61
C GLN A 137 -14.25 4.77 15.86
N MET A 138 -13.94 3.48 15.87
CA MET A 138 -14.23 2.52 16.94
C MET A 138 -13.01 2.14 17.78
N ASP A 139 -11.84 2.70 17.49
CA ASP A 139 -10.56 2.22 18.01
C ASP A 139 -10.21 2.74 19.40
N ARG A 140 -9.59 1.85 20.19
CA ARG A 140 -9.04 2.16 21.51
C ARG A 140 -7.64 2.76 21.38
N TYR A 141 -7.25 3.55 22.36
CA TYR A 141 -5.91 4.14 22.48
C TYR A 141 -4.84 3.03 22.39
N GLY A 142 -3.92 3.13 21.43
CA GLY A 142 -2.84 2.13 21.22
C GLY A 142 -2.97 1.27 19.95
N GLU A 143 -4.12 1.24 19.29
CA GLU A 143 -4.39 0.36 18.13
C GLU A 143 -3.58 0.76 16.90
N ILE A 144 -3.30 2.05 16.69
CA ILE A 144 -2.43 2.54 15.59
C ILE A 144 -1.04 1.92 15.67
N TYR A 145 -0.44 1.91 16.86
CA TYR A 145 0.89 1.31 17.05
C TYR A 145 0.88 -0.20 16.92
N THR A 146 -0.22 -0.85 17.30
CA THR A 146 -0.41 -2.28 17.09
C THR A 146 -0.45 -2.60 15.59
N THR A 147 -1.29 -1.89 14.81
CA THR A 147 -1.36 -2.04 13.36
C THR A 147 -0.02 -1.73 12.69
N TYR A 148 0.64 -0.65 13.11
CA TYR A 148 1.96 -0.28 12.61
C TYR A 148 2.99 -1.39 12.86
N ASN A 149 3.06 -1.93 14.07
CA ASN A 149 4.01 -3.00 14.41
C ASN A 149 3.70 -4.29 13.64
N MET A 150 2.42 -4.66 13.43
CA MET A 150 2.04 -5.80 12.59
C MET A 150 2.55 -5.66 11.15
N ILE A 151 2.47 -4.45 10.59
CA ILE A 151 3.01 -4.16 9.25
C ILE A 151 4.54 -4.26 9.25
N LEU A 152 5.22 -3.67 10.26
CA LEU A 152 6.68 -3.76 10.34
C LEU A 152 7.18 -5.21 10.51
N ASP A 153 6.45 -6.03 11.28
CA ASP A 153 6.78 -7.46 11.45
C ASP A 153 6.66 -8.23 10.13
N ALA A 154 5.70 -7.88 9.28
CA ALA A 154 5.58 -8.44 7.94
C ALA A 154 6.75 -8.01 7.03
N ILE A 155 7.10 -6.73 7.05
CA ILE A 155 8.19 -6.15 6.25
C ILE A 155 9.54 -6.78 6.64
N ARG A 156 9.80 -6.99 7.93
CA ARG A 156 11.03 -7.64 8.43
C ARG A 156 11.23 -9.06 7.90
N LYS A 157 10.17 -9.76 7.49
CA LYS A 157 10.28 -11.09 6.85
C LYS A 157 10.88 -11.03 5.45
N VAL A 158 10.86 -9.85 4.81
CA VAL A 158 11.38 -9.65 3.44
C VAL A 158 12.36 -8.47 3.44
N PRO A 159 13.55 -8.62 4.04
CA PRO A 159 14.48 -7.51 4.27
C PRO A 159 15.07 -6.89 2.99
N THR A 160 14.94 -7.57 1.87
CA THR A 160 15.40 -7.07 0.55
C THR A 160 14.39 -6.18 -0.16
N ALA A 161 13.13 -6.17 0.30
CA ALA A 161 12.09 -5.34 -0.28
C ALA A 161 12.31 -3.86 0.06
N THR A 162 12.04 -2.98 -0.88
CA THR A 162 11.93 -1.55 -0.62
C THR A 162 10.60 -1.24 0.09
N VAL A 163 10.60 -0.23 0.95
CA VAL A 163 9.39 0.23 1.65
C VAL A 163 9.13 1.69 1.28
N LEU A 164 7.99 1.94 0.64
CA LEU A 164 7.53 3.28 0.26
C LEU A 164 6.52 3.78 1.30
N LEU A 165 6.86 4.86 1.98
CA LEU A 165 6.11 5.44 3.08
C LEU A 165 5.64 6.86 2.78
N ASN A 166 4.53 7.24 3.38
CA ASN A 166 4.11 8.64 3.39
C ASN A 166 4.99 9.44 4.38
N GLY A 167 5.96 10.20 3.85
CA GLY A 167 6.88 10.99 4.66
C GLY A 167 6.21 12.12 5.45
N ASP A 168 5.02 12.53 5.05
CA ASP A 168 4.24 13.56 5.75
C ASP A 168 3.61 13.07 7.06
N SER A 169 3.62 11.75 7.31
CA SER A 169 3.15 11.18 8.57
C SER A 169 4.29 11.01 9.58
N PRO A 170 4.24 11.65 10.74
CA PRO A 170 5.24 11.46 11.79
C PRO A 170 5.38 10.01 12.26
N LEU A 171 4.34 9.20 12.14
CA LEU A 171 4.35 7.78 12.51
C LEU A 171 5.43 7.00 11.74
N PHE A 172 5.75 7.41 10.51
CA PHE A 172 6.74 6.74 9.66
C PHE A 172 8.15 7.32 9.77
N TYR A 173 8.39 8.19 10.75
CA TYR A 173 9.72 8.69 11.02
C TYR A 173 10.64 7.57 11.51
N LYS A 174 11.75 7.34 10.80
CA LYS A 174 12.77 6.32 11.14
C LYS A 174 12.17 4.96 11.54
N PRO A 175 11.44 4.28 10.66
CA PRO A 175 10.85 2.98 10.99
C PRO A 175 11.92 1.97 11.44
N ALA A 176 11.61 1.15 12.46
CA ALA A 176 12.53 0.16 13.01
C ALA A 176 12.68 -1.07 12.10
N ILE A 177 13.15 -0.88 10.88
CA ILE A 177 13.40 -1.90 9.84
C ILE A 177 14.78 -1.70 9.22
N SER A 178 15.34 -2.77 8.61
CA SER A 178 16.60 -2.72 7.87
C SER A 178 16.41 -2.57 6.35
N ASN A 179 15.18 -2.57 5.90
CA ASN A 179 14.81 -2.43 4.49
C ASN A 179 15.22 -1.06 3.93
N PRO A 180 15.52 -0.93 2.64
CA PRO A 180 15.57 0.36 1.97
C PRO A 180 14.23 1.08 2.10
N VAL A 181 14.26 2.34 2.50
CA VAL A 181 13.05 3.17 2.67
C VAL A 181 13.08 4.32 1.70
N GLN A 182 11.95 4.58 1.06
CA GLN A 182 11.68 5.74 0.22
C GLN A 182 10.43 6.47 0.74
N TYR A 183 10.39 7.77 0.54
CA TYR A 183 9.32 8.61 1.05
C TYR A 183 8.63 9.39 -0.08
N PHE A 184 7.30 9.42 -0.02
CA PHE A 184 6.48 10.33 -0.82
C PHE A 184 5.76 11.33 0.08
N GLY A 185 5.45 12.51 -0.44
CA GLY A 185 4.74 13.54 0.31
C GLY A 185 4.55 14.83 -0.47
N PHE A 186 3.93 15.80 0.16
CA PHE A 186 3.68 17.12 -0.40
C PHE A 186 4.85 18.06 -0.09
N ASP A 187 5.39 18.67 -1.13
CA ASP A 187 6.46 19.66 -1.06
C ASP A 187 6.00 21.00 -1.64
N LEU A 188 4.88 21.48 -1.08
CA LEU A 188 4.29 22.78 -1.40
C LEU A 188 4.97 23.88 -0.60
N GLU A 189 4.61 25.14 -0.94
CA GLU A 189 5.08 26.31 -0.20
C GLU A 189 4.82 26.18 1.31
N LYS A 190 5.85 26.44 2.09
CA LYS A 190 5.81 26.34 3.54
C LYS A 190 5.50 27.70 4.15
N GLY A 191 4.68 27.71 5.18
CA GLY A 191 4.40 28.88 5.99
C GLY A 191 5.13 28.86 7.34
N PRO A 192 4.85 29.84 8.21
CA PRO A 192 5.32 29.80 9.58
C PRO A 192 4.78 28.57 10.31
N ALA A 193 5.65 27.91 11.08
CA ALA A 193 5.31 26.70 11.79
C ALA A 193 4.18 26.91 12.82
N GLN A 194 3.12 26.12 12.71
CA GLN A 194 1.95 26.16 13.57
C GLN A 194 1.83 24.85 14.37
N LEU A 195 1.21 24.91 15.55
CA LEU A 195 0.96 23.70 16.35
C LEU A 195 0.08 22.70 15.60
N ALA A 196 0.32 21.42 15.86
CA ALA A 196 -0.52 20.34 15.38
C ALA A 196 -1.99 20.53 15.75
N HIS A 197 -2.92 20.09 14.90
CA HIS A 197 -4.35 20.12 15.20
C HIS A 197 -4.69 19.01 16.19
N TYR A 198 -5.47 19.33 17.24
CA TYR A 198 -5.69 18.45 18.40
C TYR A 198 -6.59 17.22 18.12
N ASN A 199 -7.40 17.15 17.16
CA ASN A 199 -8.36 16.05 16.96
C ASN A 199 -7.95 15.08 15.86
N THR A 200 -6.65 14.96 15.59
CA THR A 200 -6.11 14.10 14.54
C THR A 200 -4.86 13.36 15.02
N GLU A 201 -4.32 12.46 14.20
CA GLU A 201 -3.03 11.84 14.47
C GLU A 201 -1.87 12.83 14.24
N GLY A 202 -0.62 12.43 14.50
CA GLY A 202 0.56 13.26 14.23
C GLY A 202 0.70 14.47 15.16
N ILE A 203 0.17 14.40 16.38
CA ILE A 203 0.28 15.49 17.37
C ILE A 203 1.63 15.45 18.07
N LEU A 204 2.08 14.26 18.46
CA LEU A 204 3.25 14.06 19.29
C LEU A 204 4.45 13.63 18.47
N CYS A 205 5.60 14.17 18.85
CA CYS A 205 6.89 13.76 18.30
C CYS A 205 7.17 12.28 18.60
N PRO A 206 7.53 11.46 17.60
CA PRO A 206 7.83 10.05 17.82
C PRO A 206 9.08 9.81 18.69
N GLU A 207 9.98 10.79 18.76
CA GLU A 207 11.23 10.68 19.54
C GLU A 207 11.07 11.13 21.00
N CYS A 208 10.46 12.29 21.24
CA CYS A 208 10.46 12.92 22.57
C CYS A 208 9.06 13.23 23.12
N GLN A 209 8.00 12.89 22.43
CA GLN A 209 6.60 13.08 22.81
C GLN A 209 6.18 14.56 23.01
N SER A 210 7.00 15.53 22.61
CA SER A 210 6.61 16.94 22.57
C SER A 210 5.62 17.19 21.44
N ILE A 211 4.79 18.22 21.57
CA ILE A 211 3.82 18.59 20.51
C ILE A 211 4.59 19.05 19.27
N LEU A 212 4.25 18.50 18.12
CA LEU A 212 4.82 18.86 16.83
C LEU A 212 4.28 20.20 16.33
N LYS A 213 5.09 20.88 15.53
CA LYS A 213 4.67 21.99 14.68
C LYS A 213 4.76 21.60 13.21
N TYR A 214 3.98 22.27 12.39
CA TYR A 214 3.90 22.04 10.95
C TYR A 214 4.15 23.33 10.18
N GLU A 215 5.16 23.34 9.31
CA GLU A 215 5.40 24.40 8.32
C GLU A 215 4.44 24.26 7.12
N LEU A 216 3.99 23.04 6.86
CA LEU A 216 2.94 22.70 5.91
C LEU A 216 2.06 21.64 6.56
N ASN A 217 0.77 21.92 6.73
CA ASN A 217 -0.22 20.93 7.18
C ASN A 217 -1.29 20.80 6.10
N THR A 218 -1.33 19.67 5.40
CA THR A 218 -2.19 19.48 4.23
C THR A 218 -3.53 18.87 4.61
N TYR A 219 -3.52 17.80 5.39
CA TYR A 219 -4.69 17.05 5.83
C TYR A 219 -4.36 16.23 7.08
N ALA A 220 -5.18 16.35 8.12
CA ALA A 220 -5.11 15.50 9.32
C ALA A 220 -3.69 15.37 9.93
N ASN A 221 -2.97 16.48 10.08
CA ASN A 221 -1.57 16.51 10.50
C ASN A 221 -0.63 15.65 9.64
N LEU A 222 -0.85 15.65 8.34
CA LEU A 222 0.13 15.22 7.34
C LEU A 222 0.82 16.43 6.74
N GLY A 223 2.16 16.41 6.63
CA GLY A 223 2.89 17.52 6.03
C GLY A 223 4.31 17.69 6.53
N ALA A 224 4.84 18.89 6.39
CA ALA A 224 6.19 19.23 6.82
C ALA A 224 6.22 19.52 8.33
N TYR A 225 6.34 18.48 9.14
CA TYR A 225 6.43 18.58 10.60
C TYR A 225 7.84 18.83 11.08
N ILE A 226 7.92 19.50 12.25
CA ILE A 226 9.14 19.75 12.99
C ILE A 226 8.88 19.67 14.50
N CYS A 227 9.84 19.15 15.25
CA CYS A 227 9.88 19.18 16.71
C CYS A 227 10.96 20.15 17.17
N GLU A 228 10.56 21.27 17.78
CA GLU A 228 11.51 22.27 18.30
C GLU A 228 12.31 21.75 19.49
N ASN A 229 11.81 20.72 20.21
CA ASN A 229 12.48 20.18 21.40
C ASN A 229 13.66 19.26 21.07
N CYS A 230 13.54 18.37 20.08
CA CYS A 230 14.59 17.38 19.77
C CYS A 230 15.12 17.47 18.33
N GLY A 231 14.61 18.39 17.51
CA GLY A 231 15.03 18.55 16.13
C GLY A 231 14.50 17.47 15.16
N CYS A 232 13.61 16.57 15.62
CA CYS A 232 12.92 15.63 14.73
C CYS A 232 12.14 16.41 13.67
N LYS A 233 12.29 16.03 12.41
CA LYS A 233 11.59 16.66 11.29
C LYS A 233 11.24 15.66 10.22
N ARG A 234 10.31 16.02 9.35
CA ARG A 234 9.94 15.23 8.18
C ARG A 234 11.20 14.75 7.41
N PRO A 235 11.27 13.47 7.02
CA PRO A 235 12.36 12.98 6.18
C PRO A 235 12.34 13.66 4.79
N ASP A 236 13.48 13.63 4.10
CA ASP A 236 13.54 14.05 2.72
C ASP A 236 12.66 13.16 1.85
N LEU A 237 11.99 13.74 0.88
CA LEU A 237 11.05 13.04 0.01
C LEU A 237 11.74 12.62 -1.29
N ASP A 238 11.57 11.35 -1.67
CA ASP A 238 12.01 10.80 -2.97
C ASP A 238 11.02 11.15 -4.09
N TYR A 239 9.72 11.21 -3.74
CA TYR A 239 8.63 11.56 -4.67
C TYR A 239 7.82 12.72 -4.10
N ARG A 240 7.84 13.86 -4.81
CA ARG A 240 7.33 15.12 -4.29
C ARG A 240 6.18 15.65 -5.11
N LEU A 241 5.06 15.95 -4.46
CA LEU A 241 4.03 16.78 -5.04
C LEU A 241 4.42 18.25 -4.83
N THR A 242 4.73 18.94 -5.90
CA THR A 242 5.31 20.29 -5.87
C THR A 242 4.31 21.41 -6.18
N GLU A 243 3.16 21.09 -6.77
CA GLU A 243 2.13 22.08 -7.10
C GLU A 243 0.73 21.47 -7.10
N LEU A 244 -0.25 22.20 -6.59
CA LEU A 244 -1.69 21.94 -6.74
C LEU A 244 -2.25 22.90 -7.80
N VAL A 245 -2.45 22.40 -9.02
CA VAL A 245 -2.94 23.21 -10.16
C VAL A 245 -4.44 23.44 -10.07
N GLU A 246 -5.20 22.40 -9.68
CA GLU A 246 -6.66 22.46 -9.53
C GLU A 246 -7.12 21.46 -8.46
N LEU A 247 -8.02 21.92 -7.59
CA LEU A 247 -8.67 21.07 -6.60
C LEU A 247 -10.15 21.44 -6.51
N THR A 248 -11.01 20.57 -7.05
CA THR A 248 -12.47 20.69 -6.98
C THR A 248 -13.06 19.44 -6.30
N ASN A 249 -14.37 19.40 -6.14
CA ASN A 249 -15.04 18.24 -5.51
C ASN A 249 -14.94 16.95 -6.34
N ASN A 250 -14.74 17.06 -7.65
CA ASN A 250 -14.77 15.92 -8.57
C ASN A 250 -13.52 15.81 -9.45
N ARG A 251 -12.54 16.68 -9.28
CA ARG A 251 -11.31 16.68 -10.08
C ARG A 251 -10.15 17.29 -9.31
N SER A 252 -8.97 16.73 -9.53
CA SER A 252 -7.71 17.27 -9.03
C SER A 252 -6.66 17.25 -10.14
N ARG A 253 -5.89 18.35 -10.28
CA ARG A 253 -4.69 18.44 -11.13
C ARG A 253 -3.53 18.91 -10.27
N PHE A 254 -2.38 18.29 -10.43
CA PHE A 254 -1.21 18.53 -9.59
C PHE A 254 0.08 18.14 -10.31
N VAL A 255 1.19 18.65 -9.84
CA VAL A 255 2.52 18.37 -10.36
C VAL A 255 3.29 17.49 -9.39
N ILE A 256 3.86 16.38 -9.88
CA ILE A 256 4.78 15.51 -9.15
C ILE A 256 6.13 15.56 -9.85
N ASP A 257 7.17 16.06 -9.16
CA ASP A 257 8.54 16.20 -9.68
C ASP A 257 8.60 16.78 -11.09
N GLY A 258 7.87 17.86 -11.32
CA GLY A 258 7.85 18.60 -12.59
C GLY A 258 6.93 18.03 -13.68
N GLN A 259 6.23 16.93 -13.44
CA GLN A 259 5.24 16.36 -14.38
C GLN A 259 3.82 16.56 -13.87
N GLU A 260 2.93 17.07 -14.71
CA GLU A 260 1.52 17.27 -14.38
C GLU A 260 0.72 15.98 -14.50
N TYR A 261 -0.18 15.76 -13.52
CA TYR A 261 -1.12 14.64 -13.45
C TYR A 261 -2.53 15.15 -13.13
N GLY A 262 -3.53 14.36 -13.49
CA GLY A 262 -4.92 14.65 -13.18
C GLY A 262 -5.71 13.39 -12.83
N ILE A 263 -6.62 13.51 -11.85
CA ILE A 263 -7.58 12.47 -11.49
C ILE A 263 -8.99 13.06 -11.47
N GLN A 264 -9.97 12.24 -11.86
CA GLN A 264 -11.40 12.63 -11.88
C GLN A 264 -12.05 12.38 -10.50
N ILE A 265 -11.35 12.79 -9.44
CA ILE A 265 -11.78 12.68 -8.04
C ILE A 265 -11.17 13.88 -7.30
N GLY A 266 -11.94 14.54 -6.42
CA GLY A 266 -11.45 15.61 -5.57
C GLY A 266 -10.93 15.11 -4.22
N GLY A 267 -10.28 16.01 -3.49
CA GLY A 267 -9.83 15.80 -2.11
C GLY A 267 -8.34 15.46 -1.98
N LEU A 268 -7.69 16.11 -1.02
CA LEU A 268 -6.25 15.97 -0.77
C LEU A 268 -5.83 14.54 -0.47
N TYR A 269 -6.66 13.77 0.25
CA TYR A 269 -6.40 12.37 0.53
C TYR A 269 -6.34 11.50 -0.74
N ASN A 270 -7.12 11.83 -1.77
CA ASN A 270 -7.08 11.15 -3.07
C ASN A 270 -5.82 11.51 -3.85
N ILE A 271 -5.32 12.74 -3.67
CA ILE A 271 -4.04 13.16 -4.27
C ILE A 271 -2.88 12.40 -3.62
N TYR A 272 -2.88 12.14 -2.29
CA TYR A 272 -1.89 11.25 -1.67
C TYR A 272 -1.93 9.83 -2.26
N ASN A 273 -3.12 9.28 -2.51
CA ASN A 273 -3.25 7.98 -3.15
C ASN A 273 -2.69 7.97 -4.59
N ALA A 274 -2.92 9.04 -5.34
CA ALA A 274 -2.38 9.20 -6.69
C ALA A 274 -0.86 9.40 -6.68
N LEU A 275 -0.33 10.19 -5.73
CA LEU A 275 1.11 10.36 -5.55
C LEU A 275 1.79 9.02 -5.24
N ALA A 276 1.23 8.24 -4.33
CA ALA A 276 1.72 6.89 -4.05
C ALA A 276 1.70 5.99 -5.29
N ALA A 277 0.62 6.03 -6.10
CA ALA A 277 0.53 5.24 -7.33
C ALA A 277 1.56 5.65 -8.38
N VAL A 278 1.83 6.95 -8.55
CA VAL A 278 2.90 7.45 -9.43
C VAL A 278 4.27 7.04 -8.90
N ALA A 279 4.51 7.11 -7.59
CA ALA A 279 5.77 6.67 -6.97
C ALA A 279 6.02 5.18 -7.22
N ILE A 280 5.00 4.32 -7.08
CA ILE A 280 5.08 2.89 -7.41
C ILE A 280 5.45 2.67 -8.89
N ALA A 281 4.84 3.43 -9.79
CA ALA A 281 5.08 3.26 -11.22
C ALA A 281 6.47 3.74 -11.66
N ARG A 282 7.09 4.62 -10.89
CA ARG A 282 8.46 5.12 -11.13
C ARG A 282 9.54 4.28 -10.44
N TYR A 283 9.18 3.46 -9.46
CA TYR A 283 10.04 2.47 -8.81
C TYR A 283 10.38 1.33 -9.77
#